data_fd5fc561134d1343ddf16fe0f4add526
#
_entry.id   fd5fc561134d1343ddf16fe0f4add526
#
_cell.length_a   1.000
_cell.length_b   1.000
_cell.length_c   1.000
_cell.angle_alpha   90.00
_cell.angle_beta   90.00
_cell.angle_gamma   90.00
#
_symmetry.space_group_name_H-M   'P 1'
#
loop_
_entity.id
_entity.type
_entity.pdbx_description
1 polymer ?
#
loop_
_entity_poly.entity_id
_entity_poly.type
_entity_poly.pdbx_seq_one_letter_code
_entity_poly.pdbx_strand_id
1 'polypeptide(L)'
;MTGKITDMPKILIVDDDVIITNLMQMLVSMEGHQPTTVNDSLQAMEVALSVNPDLITLDLMMPGLTGFELCELMKNDPKIAHVPIVIVSAWDDPDSKAKALKAGATEYIAKPFTMDEFIGKIKALTSH
;
A
#
# COMPACT_ATOMS: atom_id res chain seq x y z
N MET A 1 -14.12 19.55 16.16
CA MET A 1 -13.75 19.12 15.71
C MET A 1 -13.19 18.68 15.29
N THR A 2 -12.77 18.74 15.19
CA THR A 2 -12.25 18.37 14.64
C THR A 2 -11.77 17.42 14.51
N GLY A 3 -11.49 17.43 14.77
CA GLY A 3 -10.63 16.36 14.55
C GLY A 3 -10.99 15.20 13.87
N LYS A 4 -11.80 14.90 13.84
CA LYS A 4 -12.20 13.85 13.30
C LYS A 4 -12.22 13.48 11.99
N ILE A 5 -12.11 14.22 11.33
CA ILE A 5 -12.03 14.10 9.93
C ILE A 5 -11.03 13.11 9.50
N THR A 6 -9.94 13.09 10.19
CA THR A 6 -8.87 12.16 9.95
C THR A 6 -9.22 10.77 10.38
N ASP A 7 -10.47 10.56 10.79
CA ASP A 7 -10.88 9.24 11.25
C ASP A 7 -11.09 8.26 10.14
N MET A 8 -11.00 8.69 8.88
CA MET A 8 -11.15 7.80 7.73
C MET A 8 -9.90 7.86 6.87
N PRO A 9 -8.83 7.18 7.30
CA PRO A 9 -7.60 7.19 6.51
C PRO A 9 -7.83 6.69 5.09
N LYS A 10 -7.13 7.31 4.17
CA LYS A 10 -7.17 6.93 2.75
C LYS A 10 -6.09 5.91 2.48
N ILE A 11 -6.48 4.76 1.98
CA ILE A 11 -5.56 3.66 1.68
C ILE A 11 -5.52 3.47 0.17
N LEU A 12 -4.34 3.61 -0.43
CA LEU A 12 -4.15 3.32 -1.84
C LEU A 12 -3.66 1.89 -1.97
N ILE A 13 -4.36 1.10 -2.77
CA ILE A 13 -4.07 -0.32 -2.96
C ILE A 13 -3.64 -0.53 -4.40
N VAL A 14 -2.37 -0.90 -4.61
CA VAL A 14 -1.78 -1.06 -5.93
C VAL A 14 -1.40 -2.52 -6.15
N ASP A 15 -2.11 -3.21 -7.04
CA ASP A 15 -1.87 -4.62 -7.35
C ASP A 15 -2.58 -4.91 -8.67
N ASP A 16 -1.92 -5.59 -9.60
CA ASP A 16 -2.54 -5.91 -10.88
C ASP A 16 -3.59 -7.02 -10.79
N ASP A 17 -3.67 -7.73 -9.66
CA ASP A 17 -4.66 -8.78 -9.43
C ASP A 17 -5.95 -8.15 -8.88
N VAL A 18 -6.98 -8.08 -9.72
CA VAL A 18 -8.26 -7.47 -9.37
C VAL A 18 -8.95 -8.21 -8.22
N ILE A 19 -8.78 -9.53 -8.15
CA ILE A 19 -9.38 -10.31 -7.07
C ILE A 19 -8.79 -9.90 -5.72
N ILE A 20 -7.47 -9.75 -5.68
CA ILE A 20 -6.77 -9.34 -4.47
C ILE A 20 -7.14 -7.90 -4.07
N THR A 21 -7.18 -6.97 -5.03
CA THR A 21 -7.54 -5.60 -4.70
C THR A 21 -8.98 -5.49 -4.21
N ASN A 22 -9.89 -6.30 -4.76
CA ASN A 22 -11.27 -6.33 -4.29
C ASN A 22 -11.35 -6.83 -2.85
N LEU A 23 -10.59 -7.87 -2.52
CA LEU A 23 -10.55 -8.38 -1.15
C LEU A 23 -9.96 -7.34 -0.20
N MET A 24 -8.82 -6.76 -0.54
CA MET A 24 -8.17 -5.77 0.30
C MET A 24 -9.07 -4.54 0.49
N GLN A 25 -9.72 -4.10 -0.57
CA GLN A 25 -10.66 -2.98 -0.52
C GLN A 25 -11.78 -3.24 0.49
N MET A 26 -12.34 -4.44 0.45
CA MET A 26 -13.40 -4.82 1.38
C MET A 26 -12.88 -4.82 2.82
N LEU A 27 -11.69 -5.40 3.04
CA LEU A 27 -11.12 -5.50 4.38
C LEU A 27 -10.86 -4.11 4.99
N VAL A 28 -10.26 -3.21 4.22
CA VAL A 28 -9.96 -1.88 4.76
C VAL A 28 -11.24 -1.06 4.95
N SER A 29 -12.23 -1.25 4.09
CA SER A 29 -13.53 -0.58 4.25
C SER A 29 -14.22 -1.00 5.54
N MET A 30 -14.13 -2.27 5.89
CA MET A 30 -14.72 -2.80 7.13
C MET A 30 -14.08 -2.17 8.36
N GLU A 31 -12.84 -1.70 8.26
CA GLU A 31 -12.12 -1.06 9.35
C GLU A 31 -12.29 0.46 9.36
N GLY A 32 -13.16 1.00 8.51
CA GLY A 32 -13.45 2.43 8.49
C GLY A 32 -12.51 3.26 7.63
N HIS A 33 -11.70 2.61 6.79
CA HIS A 33 -10.80 3.33 5.89
C HIS A 33 -11.43 3.56 4.52
N GLN A 34 -10.91 4.53 3.78
CA GLN A 34 -11.36 4.81 2.41
C GLN A 34 -10.36 4.22 1.42
N PRO A 35 -10.71 3.13 0.73
CA PRO A 35 -9.79 2.52 -0.23
C PRO A 35 -9.89 3.17 -1.61
N THR A 36 -8.76 3.22 -2.29
CA THR A 36 -8.68 3.49 -3.73
C THR A 36 -7.81 2.39 -4.32
N THR A 37 -8.28 1.73 -5.36
CA THR A 37 -7.54 0.62 -5.97
C THR A 37 -6.98 1.04 -7.33
N VAL A 38 -5.77 0.57 -7.63
CA VAL A 38 -5.11 0.77 -8.91
C VAL A 38 -4.58 -0.58 -9.36
N ASN A 39 -4.99 -1.02 -10.55
CA ASN A 39 -4.58 -2.32 -11.09
C ASN A 39 -3.55 -2.19 -12.22
N ASP A 40 -3.15 -0.97 -12.54
CA ASP A 40 -2.14 -0.69 -13.56
C ASP A 40 -1.01 0.10 -12.92
N SER A 41 0.18 -0.49 -12.84
CA SER A 41 1.33 0.13 -12.19
C SER A 41 1.72 1.47 -12.82
N LEU A 42 1.45 1.65 -14.10
CA LEU A 42 1.80 2.88 -14.81
C LEU A 42 0.93 4.07 -14.38
N GLN A 43 -0.22 3.80 -13.78
CA GLN A 43 -1.12 4.85 -13.28
C GLN A 43 -0.94 5.12 -11.80
N ALA A 44 -0.15 4.31 -11.10
CA ALA A 44 -0.07 4.37 -9.64
C ALA A 44 0.43 5.70 -9.10
N MET A 45 1.46 6.26 -9.73
CA MET A 45 1.99 7.56 -9.28
C MET A 45 0.98 8.68 -9.43
N GLU A 46 0.31 8.73 -10.57
CA GLU A 46 -0.70 9.76 -10.83
C GLU A 46 -1.83 9.68 -9.82
N VAL A 47 -2.32 8.47 -9.56
CA VAL A 47 -3.40 8.28 -8.59
C VAL A 47 -2.94 8.61 -7.18
N ALA A 48 -1.73 8.21 -6.81
CA ALA A 48 -1.19 8.51 -5.48
C ALA A 48 -1.12 10.01 -5.24
N LEU A 49 -0.65 10.76 -6.21
CA LEU A 49 -0.55 12.22 -6.08
C LEU A 49 -1.92 12.88 -6.04
N SER A 50 -2.90 12.31 -6.74
CA SER A 50 -4.27 12.84 -6.78
C SER A 50 -5.04 12.53 -5.48
N VAL A 51 -4.92 11.31 -4.98
CA VAL A 51 -5.67 10.86 -3.79
C VAL A 51 -5.04 11.38 -2.49
N ASN A 52 -3.74 11.54 -2.48
CA ASN A 52 -3.00 11.95 -1.29
C ASN A 52 -3.24 10.96 -0.14
N PRO A 53 -2.87 9.69 -0.30
CA PRO A 53 -3.22 8.65 0.67
C PRO A 53 -2.45 8.77 1.98
N ASP A 54 -3.00 8.16 3.02
CA ASP A 54 -2.36 8.07 4.33
C ASP A 54 -1.51 6.81 4.44
N LEU A 55 -1.76 5.82 3.57
CA LEU A 55 -1.00 4.59 3.52
C LEU A 55 -1.13 3.99 2.13
N ILE A 56 -0.09 3.33 1.66
CA ILE A 56 -0.07 2.68 0.35
C ILE A 56 0.28 1.21 0.53
N THR A 57 -0.50 0.31 -0.08
CA THR A 57 -0.10 -1.09 -0.22
C THR A 57 0.33 -1.32 -1.67
N LEU A 58 1.38 -2.09 -1.87
CA LEU A 58 2.05 -2.18 -3.16
C LEU A 58 2.57 -3.58 -3.42
N ASP A 59 2.13 -4.18 -4.52
CA ASP A 59 2.66 -5.48 -4.94
C ASP A 59 4.00 -5.28 -5.65
N LEU A 60 4.88 -6.27 -5.55
CA LEU A 60 6.19 -6.21 -6.21
C LEU A 60 6.12 -6.69 -7.66
N MET A 61 5.25 -7.65 -7.94
CA MET A 61 5.20 -8.30 -9.24
C MET A 61 4.08 -7.75 -10.10
N MET A 62 4.38 -6.70 -10.84
CA MET A 62 3.41 -6.10 -11.75
C MET A 62 4.05 -5.84 -13.10
N PRO A 63 3.30 -6.01 -14.20
CA PRO A 63 3.81 -5.59 -15.51
C PRO A 63 3.93 -4.07 -15.55
N GLY A 64 4.85 -3.58 -16.35
CA GLY A 64 5.14 -2.15 -16.42
C GLY A 64 6.17 -1.77 -15.38
N LEU A 65 5.78 -1.03 -14.36
CA LEU A 65 6.68 -0.71 -13.26
C LEU A 65 6.56 -1.78 -12.17
N THR A 66 7.72 -2.23 -11.67
CA THR A 66 7.71 -3.16 -10.53
C THR A 66 7.38 -2.39 -9.26
N GLY A 67 6.99 -3.14 -8.22
CA GLY A 67 6.76 -2.52 -6.92
C GLY A 67 8.00 -1.88 -6.34
N PHE A 68 9.19 -2.43 -6.61
CA PHE A 68 10.45 -1.81 -6.16
C PHE A 68 10.63 -0.43 -6.79
N GLU A 69 10.43 -0.35 -8.10
CA GLU A 69 10.55 0.91 -8.83
C GLU A 69 9.54 1.94 -8.36
N LEU A 70 8.28 1.51 -8.18
CA LEU A 70 7.24 2.40 -7.67
C LEU A 70 7.55 2.89 -6.27
N CYS A 71 8.03 2.01 -5.40
CA CYS A 71 8.37 2.37 -4.04
C CYS A 71 9.43 3.48 -4.03
N GLU A 72 10.47 3.32 -4.85
CA GLU A 72 11.52 4.33 -4.96
C GLU A 72 10.97 5.65 -5.50
N LEU A 73 10.14 5.60 -6.53
CA LEU A 73 9.54 6.82 -7.09
C LEU A 73 8.69 7.55 -6.06
N MET A 74 7.89 6.81 -5.30
CA MET A 74 7.03 7.40 -4.28
C MET A 74 7.84 8.03 -3.15
N LYS A 75 8.91 7.35 -2.72
CA LYS A 75 9.75 7.86 -1.65
C LYS A 75 10.60 9.06 -2.08
N ASN A 76 10.80 9.24 -3.37
CA ASN A 76 11.53 10.38 -3.91
C ASN A 76 10.64 11.56 -4.27
N ASP A 77 9.33 11.42 -4.18
CA ASP A 77 8.40 12.51 -4.46
C ASP A 77 8.04 13.23 -3.16
N PRO A 78 8.38 14.52 -3.02
CA PRO A 78 8.15 15.25 -1.77
C PRO A 78 6.70 15.26 -1.29
N LYS A 79 5.75 15.13 -2.19
CA LYS A 79 4.34 15.17 -1.82
C LYS A 79 3.88 13.92 -1.08
N ILE A 80 4.49 12.77 -1.37
CA ILE A 80 4.07 11.50 -0.79
C ILE A 80 5.21 10.73 -0.12
N ALA A 81 6.41 11.30 -0.06
CA ALA A 81 7.56 10.63 0.54
C ALA A 81 7.33 10.22 2.00
N HIS A 82 6.47 10.92 2.71
CA HIS A 82 6.18 10.64 4.12
C HIS A 82 5.15 9.52 4.32
N VAL A 83 4.49 9.09 3.25
CA VAL A 83 3.41 8.09 3.36
C VAL A 83 4.01 6.69 3.54
N PRO A 84 3.59 5.94 4.57
CA PRO A 84 4.10 4.58 4.74
C PRO A 84 3.65 3.67 3.61
N ILE A 85 4.56 2.81 3.17
CA ILE A 85 4.31 1.85 2.11
C ILE A 85 4.44 0.44 2.67
N VAL A 86 3.40 -0.36 2.49
CA VAL A 86 3.37 -1.76 2.87
C VAL A 86 3.46 -2.60 1.60
N ILE A 87 4.51 -3.38 1.48
CA ILE A 87 4.63 -4.32 0.36
C ILE A 87 3.78 -5.54 0.66
N VAL A 88 2.96 -5.96 -0.31
CA VAL A 88 2.13 -7.16 -0.20
C VAL A 88 2.46 -8.02 -1.41
N SER A 89 3.22 -9.10 -1.24
CA SER A 89 3.77 -9.86 -2.35
C SER A 89 3.84 -11.35 -2.07
N ALA A 90 3.75 -12.15 -3.15
CA ALA A 90 3.97 -13.60 -3.08
C ALA A 90 5.44 -13.95 -2.82
N TRP A 91 6.36 -13.03 -3.09
CA TRP A 91 7.77 -13.23 -2.79
C TRP A 91 8.01 -12.98 -1.30
N ASP A 92 8.46 -13.99 -0.58
CA ASP A 92 8.75 -13.83 0.84
C ASP A 92 10.19 -14.20 1.20
N ASP A 93 11.06 -14.27 0.20
CA ASP A 93 12.47 -14.56 0.41
C ASP A 93 13.19 -13.35 1.05
N PRO A 94 14.26 -13.61 1.81
CA PRO A 94 14.98 -12.53 2.49
C PRO A 94 15.52 -11.44 1.56
N ASP A 95 15.96 -11.81 0.36
CA ASP A 95 16.51 -10.84 -0.58
C ASP A 95 15.45 -9.85 -1.06
N SER A 96 14.24 -10.34 -1.38
CA SER A 96 13.14 -9.46 -1.79
C SER A 96 12.72 -8.53 -0.67
N LYS A 97 12.64 -9.05 0.56
CA LYS A 97 12.30 -8.23 1.73
C LYS A 97 13.33 -7.15 1.98
N ALA A 98 14.62 -7.51 1.90
CA ALA A 98 15.70 -6.55 2.10
C ALA A 98 15.68 -5.48 1.01
N LYS A 99 15.44 -5.87 -0.24
CA LYS A 99 15.39 -4.94 -1.36
C LYS A 99 14.21 -3.98 -1.23
N ALA A 100 13.07 -4.47 -0.76
CA ALA A 100 11.88 -3.63 -0.55
C ALA A 100 12.13 -2.60 0.55
N LEU A 101 12.73 -3.02 1.67
CA LEU A 101 13.06 -2.10 2.76
C LEU A 101 14.07 -1.06 2.30
N LYS A 102 15.05 -1.46 1.50
CA LYS A 102 16.04 -0.54 0.97
C LYS A 102 15.42 0.46 0.00
N ALA A 103 14.37 0.06 -0.71
CA ALA A 103 13.64 0.96 -1.60
C ALA A 103 12.77 1.96 -0.82
N GLY A 104 12.61 1.76 0.48
CA GLY A 104 11.88 2.68 1.35
C GLY A 104 10.57 2.13 1.92
N ALA A 105 10.29 0.84 1.72
CA ALA A 105 9.07 0.24 2.27
C ALA A 105 9.11 0.22 3.80
N THR A 106 7.96 0.43 4.41
CA THR A 106 7.84 0.45 5.88
C THR A 106 7.61 -0.95 6.43
N GLU A 107 6.81 -1.75 5.73
CA GLU A 107 6.43 -3.09 6.16
C GLU A 107 6.29 -4.02 4.97
N TYR A 108 6.22 -5.31 5.26
CA TYR A 108 6.11 -6.35 4.25
C TYR A 108 5.10 -7.41 4.70
N ILE A 109 4.16 -7.74 3.82
CA ILE A 109 3.17 -8.80 4.06
C ILE A 109 3.31 -9.83 2.95
N ALA A 110 3.55 -11.09 3.31
CA ALA A 110 3.65 -12.18 2.34
C ALA A 110 2.26 -12.68 1.94
N LYS A 111 2.06 -12.97 0.67
CA LYS A 111 0.84 -13.64 0.18
C LYS A 111 1.07 -15.15 0.20
N PRO A 112 0.06 -15.94 0.55
CA PRO A 112 -1.24 -15.52 1.04
C PRO A 112 -1.16 -15.03 2.49
N PHE A 113 -1.96 -14.04 2.82
CA PHE A 113 -2.01 -13.48 4.17
C PHE A 113 -3.34 -13.81 4.82
N THR A 114 -3.39 -13.79 6.15
CA THR A 114 -4.66 -13.89 6.87
C THR A 114 -5.27 -12.50 7.00
N MET A 115 -6.57 -12.44 7.22
CA MET A 115 -7.25 -11.18 7.49
C MET A 115 -6.62 -10.47 8.68
N ASP A 116 -6.33 -11.24 9.73
CA ASP A 116 -5.76 -10.68 10.96
C ASP A 116 -4.39 -10.06 10.74
N GLU A 117 -3.54 -10.70 9.95
CA GLU A 117 -2.22 -10.16 9.61
C GLU A 117 -2.36 -8.83 8.86
N PHE A 118 -3.20 -8.83 7.83
CA PHE A 118 -3.37 -7.66 6.99
C PHE A 118 -3.95 -6.50 7.79
N ILE A 119 -5.06 -6.73 8.47
CA ILE A 119 -5.74 -5.71 9.26
C ILE A 119 -4.83 -5.21 10.40
N GLY A 120 -4.11 -6.12 11.05
CA GLY A 120 -3.20 -5.75 12.13
C GLY A 120 -2.11 -4.79 11.67
N LYS A 121 -1.51 -5.06 10.50
CA LYS A 121 -0.47 -4.18 9.96
C LYS A 121 -1.04 -2.83 9.54
N ILE A 122 -2.21 -2.82 8.90
CA ILE A 122 -2.85 -1.57 8.51
C ILE A 122 -3.17 -0.72 9.74
N LYS A 123 -3.72 -1.34 10.78
CA LYS A 123 -4.03 -0.62 12.02
C LYS A 123 -2.80 -0.03 12.68
N ALA A 124 -1.71 -0.81 12.73
CA ALA A 124 -0.48 -0.35 13.36
C ALA A 124 0.08 0.89 12.67
N LEU A 125 -0.11 1.03 11.36
CA LEU A 125 0.43 2.13 10.59
C LEU A 125 -0.53 3.30 10.41
N THR A 126 -1.80 3.13 10.76
CA THR A 126 -2.80 4.20 10.67
C THR A 126 -3.29 4.70 12.03
N SER A 127 -2.93 4.03 13.11
CA SER A 127 -3.26 4.48 14.46
C SER A 127 -2.32 5.58 14.91
N HIS A 128 -2.84 6.50 15.67
CA HIS A 128 -2.05 7.61 16.21
C HIS A 128 -2.24 7.77 17.70
#